data_6ff22c5ad1ad5c56ff45059a7a194d03
#
_entry.id   6ff22c5ad1ad5c56ff45059a7a194d03
#
_cell.length_a   1.000
_cell.length_b   1.000
_cell.length_c   1.000
_cell.angle_alpha   90.00
_cell.angle_beta   90.00
_cell.angle_gamma   90.00
#
_symmetry.space_group_name_H-M   'P 1'
#
loop_
_entity.id
_entity.type
_entity.pdbx_description
1 polymer ?
#
loop_
_entity_poly.entity_id
_entity_poly.type
_entity_poly.pdbx_seq_one_letter_code
_entity_poly.pdbx_strand_id
1 'polypeptide(L)' 'MNLKYLSEQRSENQEKMQKILDTAKLEKRALSEEEIAKWSELKKLIDEIDATIKAEDESRKMEMEENKKRSR' A
#
# COMPACT_ATOMS: atom_id res chain seq x y z
N MET A 1 16.91 -2.87 5.47
CA MET A 1 16.12 -1.74 4.99
C MET A 1 14.94 -1.48 5.93
N ASN A 2 14.74 -0.24 6.30
CA ASN A 2 13.63 0.12 7.19
C ASN A 2 12.38 0.40 6.35
N LEU A 3 11.34 -0.41 6.55
CA LEU A 3 10.08 -0.29 5.81
C LEU A 3 9.03 0.57 6.54
N LYS A 4 9.41 1.16 7.66
CA LYS A 4 8.46 1.95 8.44
C LYS A 4 7.88 3.11 7.63
N TYR A 5 8.69 3.79 6.85
CA TYR A 5 8.22 4.91 6.04
C TYR A 5 7.19 4.47 5.00
N LEU A 6 7.32 3.25 4.47
CA LEU A 6 6.35 2.70 3.52
C LEU A 6 5.00 2.46 4.19
N SER A 7 5.02 1.92 5.41
CA SER A 7 3.79 1.72 6.18
C SER A 7 3.09 3.05 6.49
N GLU A 8 3.87 4.06 6.80
CA GLU A 8 3.34 5.40 7.06
C GLU A 8 2.71 6.00 5.80
N GLN A 9 3.38 5.88 4.65
CA GLN A 9 2.83 6.35 3.38
C GLN A 9 1.55 5.61 3.00
N ARG A 10 1.52 4.31 3.25
CA ARG A 10 0.34 3.51 3.01
C ARG A 10 -0.85 4.03 3.82
N SER A 11 -0.63 4.28 5.11
CA SER A 11 -1.67 4.83 6.00
C SER A 11 -2.15 6.19 5.53
N GLU A 12 -1.24 7.08 5.17
CA GLU A 12 -1.58 8.40 4.66
C GLU A 12 -2.42 8.33 3.40
N ASN A 13 -2.03 7.45 2.48
CA ASN A 13 -2.75 7.29 1.23
C ASN A 13 -4.14 6.70 1.46
N GLN A 14 -4.26 5.76 2.41
CA GLN A 14 -5.57 5.22 2.79
C GLN A 14 -6.48 6.28 3.38
N GLU A 15 -5.94 7.15 4.21
CA GLU A 15 -6.71 8.26 4.77
C GLU A 15 -7.20 9.21 3.68
N LYS A 16 -6.35 9.52 2.71
CA LYS A 16 -6.74 10.37 1.58
C LYS A 16 -7.85 9.73 0.76
N MET A 17 -7.75 8.44 0.50
CA MET A 17 -8.80 7.70 -0.21
C MET A 17 -10.12 7.74 0.56
N GLN A 18 -10.06 7.54 1.87
CA GLN A 18 -11.24 7.56 2.71
C GLN A 18 -11.90 8.93 2.74
N LYS A 19 -11.10 10.00 2.77
CA LYS A 19 -11.61 11.37 2.72
C LYS A 19 -12.39 11.63 1.44
N ILE A 20 -11.87 11.15 0.32
CA ILE A 20 -12.54 11.31 -0.98
C ILE A 20 -13.92 10.64 -0.93
N LEU A 21 -13.99 9.42 -0.41
CA LEU A 21 -15.25 8.69 -0.29
C LEU A 21 -16.20 9.36 0.69
N ASP A 22 -15.69 9.80 1.82
CA ASP A 22 -16.48 10.45 2.87
C ASP A 22 -17.11 11.75 2.36
N THR A 23 -16.36 12.53 1.61
CA THR A 23 -16.86 13.77 1.02
C THR A 23 -18.03 13.49 0.09
N ALA A 24 -17.89 12.49 -0.78
CA ALA A 24 -18.97 12.10 -1.70
C ALA A 24 -20.21 11.63 -0.92
N LYS A 25 -20.01 10.86 0.15
CA LYS A 25 -21.11 10.37 1.00
C LYS A 25 -21.84 11.52 1.68
N LEU A 26 -21.10 12.48 2.21
CA LEU A 26 -21.68 13.65 2.86
C LEU A 26 -22.53 14.47 1.89
N GLU A 27 -22.06 14.62 0.68
CA GLU A 27 -22.75 15.36 -0.37
C GLU A 27 -23.82 14.53 -1.10
N LYS A 28 -23.92 13.24 -0.74
CA LYS A 28 -24.87 12.28 -1.31
C LYS A 28 -24.78 12.23 -2.83
N ARG A 29 -23.56 12.14 -3.34
CA ARG A 29 -23.29 12.10 -4.77
C ARG A 29 -22.26 11.01 -5.09
N ALA A 30 -22.21 10.68 -6.36
CA ALA A 30 -21.14 9.78 -6.85
C ALA A 30 -19.83 10.55 -6.93
N LEU A 31 -18.72 9.82 -7.02
CA LEU A 31 -17.41 10.43 -7.20
C LEU A 31 -17.34 11.10 -8.57
N SER A 32 -16.73 12.29 -8.61
CA SER A 32 -16.45 12.98 -9.89
C SER A 32 -15.31 12.27 -10.60
N GLU A 33 -15.10 12.60 -11.87
CA GLU A 33 -14.00 12.03 -12.64
C GLU A 33 -12.64 12.33 -12.02
N GLU A 34 -12.46 13.54 -11.51
CA GLU A 34 -11.22 13.92 -10.82
C GLU A 34 -11.01 13.11 -9.55
N GLU A 35 -12.09 12.90 -8.81
CA GLU A 35 -12.02 12.11 -7.59
C GLU A 35 -11.71 10.64 -7.86
N ILE A 36 -12.32 10.09 -8.90
CA ILE A 36 -12.03 8.71 -9.33
C ILE A 36 -10.57 8.58 -9.74
N ALA A 37 -10.06 9.54 -10.49
CA ALA A 37 -8.66 9.55 -10.92
C ALA A 37 -7.72 9.59 -9.72
N LYS A 38 -7.96 10.47 -8.76
CA LYS A 38 -7.15 10.56 -7.53
C LYS A 38 -7.23 9.29 -6.70
N TRP A 39 -8.42 8.77 -6.53
CA TRP A 39 -8.63 7.53 -5.78
C TRP A 39 -7.86 6.37 -6.41
N SER A 40 -7.94 6.23 -7.73
CA SER A 40 -7.23 5.18 -8.47
C SER A 40 -5.72 5.34 -8.36
N GLU A 41 -5.22 6.56 -8.42
CA GLU A 41 -3.80 6.83 -8.27
C GLU A 41 -3.31 6.45 -6.88
N LEU A 42 -4.06 6.82 -5.84
CA LEU A 42 -3.73 6.48 -4.46
C LEU A 42 -3.77 4.96 -4.25
N LYS A 43 -4.75 4.30 -4.83
CA LYS A 43 -4.84 2.84 -4.76
C LYS A 43 -3.62 2.19 -5.40
N LYS A 44 -3.20 2.69 -6.54
CA LYS A 44 -2.02 2.19 -7.23
C LYS A 44 -0.76 2.33 -6.37
N LEU A 45 -0.61 3.48 -5.71
CA LEU A 45 0.52 3.71 -4.81
C LEU A 45 0.51 2.73 -3.63
N ILE A 46 -0.67 2.49 -3.07
CA ILE A 46 -0.81 1.52 -1.98
C ILE A 46 -0.45 0.12 -2.45
N ASP A 47 -0.90 -0.27 -3.62
CA ASP A 47 -0.58 -1.58 -4.20
C ASP A 47 0.92 -1.74 -4.41
N GLU A 48 1.60 -0.70 -4.88
CA GLU A 48 3.05 -0.71 -5.06
C GLU A 48 3.77 -0.85 -3.72
N ILE A 49 3.30 -0.14 -2.70
CA ILE A 49 3.86 -0.23 -1.36
C ILE A 49 3.69 -1.63 -0.80
N ASP A 50 2.49 -2.19 -0.91
CA ASP A 50 2.20 -3.54 -0.44
C ASP A 50 3.05 -4.58 -1.15
N ALA A 51 3.22 -4.45 -2.46
CA ALA A 51 4.05 -5.35 -3.24
C ALA A 51 5.52 -5.28 -2.79
N THR A 52 6.00 -4.08 -2.49
CA THR A 52 7.38 -3.88 -2.02
C THR A 52 7.59 -4.53 -0.66
N ILE A 53 6.66 -4.33 0.27
CA ILE A 53 6.73 -4.92 1.61
C ILE A 53 6.71 -6.44 1.51
N LYS A 54 5.83 -6.97 0.68
CA LYS A 54 5.72 -8.41 0.47
C LYS A 54 6.99 -9.00 -0.14
N ALA A 55 7.56 -8.33 -1.13
CA ALA A 55 8.79 -8.77 -1.77
C ALA A 55 9.95 -8.82 -0.78
N GLU A 56 10.06 -7.81 0.09
CA GLU A 56 11.10 -7.77 1.12
C GLU A 56 10.94 -8.93 2.10
N ASP A 57 9.71 -9.21 2.50
CA ASP A 57 9.39 -10.31 3.41
C ASP A 57 9.76 -11.66 2.80
N GLU A 58 9.41 -11.87 1.54
CA GLU A 58 9.74 -13.10 0.82
C GLU A 58 11.25 -13.27 0.66
N SER A 59 11.94 -12.17 0.37
CA SER A 59 13.41 -12.18 0.24
C SER A 59 14.07 -12.64 1.54
N ARG A 60 13.60 -12.15 2.67
CA ARG A 60 14.11 -12.56 3.98
C ARG A 60 13.88 -14.06 4.25
N LYS A 61 12.70 -14.54 3.89
CA LYS A 61 12.36 -15.95 4.06
C LYS A 61 13.27 -16.83 3.20
N MET A 62 13.52 -16.43 1.98
CA MET A 62 14.40 -17.16 1.08
C MET A 62 15.82 -17.23 1.63
N GLU A 63 16.34 -16.14 2.15
CA GLU A 63 17.66 -16.10 2.77
C GLU A 63 17.75 -17.03 3.96
N MET A 64 16.74 -17.06 4.80
CA MET A 64 16.69 -17.95 5.94
C MET A 64 16.67 -19.42 5.54
N GLU A 65 15.92 -19.76 4.51
CA GLU A 65 15.84 -21.11 3.98
C GLU A 65 17.18 -21.56 3.41
N GLU A 66 17.86 -20.71 2.65
CA GLU A 66 19.17 -20.99 2.11
C GLU A 66 20.19 -21.24 3.21
N ASN A 67 20.18 -20.43 4.24
CA ASN A 67 21.07 -20.58 5.39
C ASN A 67 20.85 -21.92 6.08
N LYS A 68 19.62 -22.36 6.23
CA LYS A 68 19.31 -23.67 6.81
C LYS A 68 19.88 -24.80 5.97
N LYS A 69 19.76 -24.73 4.66
CA LYS A 69 20.31 -25.73 3.76
C LYS A 69 21.82 -25.81 3.85
N ARG A 70 22.49 -24.67 3.98
CA ARG A 70 23.94 -24.60 4.09
C ARG A 70 24.46 -25.13 5.41
N SER A 71 23.64 -25.14 6.44
CA SER A 71 24.04 -25.58 7.79
C SER A 71 24.24 -27.06 7.93
N ARG A 72 23.99 -27.85 6.94
CA ARG A 72 24.22 -29.32 6.98
C ARG A 72 25.69 -29.69 6.90
#